data_8b6c64ef9cfe414a95756042f5cf5c2c
#
_entry.id   8b6c64ef9cfe414a95756042f5cf5c2c
#
_cell.length_a   1.000
_cell.length_b   1.000
_cell.length_c   1.000
_cell.angle_alpha   90.00
_cell.angle_beta   90.00
_cell.angle_gamma   90.00
#
_symmetry.space_group_name_H-M   'P 1'
#
loop_
_entity.id
_entity.type
_entity.pdbx_description
1 polymer ?
#
loop_
_entity_poly.entity_id
_entity_poly.type
_entity_poly.pdbx_seq_one_letter_code
_entity_poly.pdbx_strand_id
1 'polypeptide(L)'
;FDEKFFIENIKNKLSQKIPLRIFEKIQNIKLFPVFVSKNFFKPPNNTFLVGDAFFAFSPSFAQGASQSIEGAYELYESILNDNNFFNIRSKRVKMINRRSNFNQFAFHLSNPVMTFFRNILMKYLVKNENFLENYLGKIYKN
;
A
#
# COMPACT_ATOMS: atom_id res chain seq x y z
N PHE A 1 -3.51 -21.82 12.30
CA PHE A 1 -4.60 -20.82 12.16
C PHE A 1 -5.93 -21.46 12.56
N ASP A 2 -6.56 -20.92 13.60
CA ASP A 2 -7.88 -21.37 14.05
C ASP A 2 -8.95 -20.53 13.36
N GLU A 3 -9.61 -21.11 12.36
CA GLU A 3 -10.65 -20.47 11.56
C GLU A 3 -11.88 -20.10 12.40
N LYS A 4 -12.28 -20.95 13.34
CA LYS A 4 -13.45 -20.72 14.20
C LYS A 4 -13.21 -19.52 15.11
N PHE A 5 -12.06 -19.48 15.77
CA PHE A 5 -11.67 -18.36 16.63
C PHE A 5 -11.61 -17.03 15.84
N PHE A 6 -11.11 -17.07 14.58
CA PHE A 6 -11.04 -15.90 13.73
C PHE A 6 -12.43 -15.40 13.32
N ILE A 7 -13.32 -16.30 12.91
CA ILE A 7 -14.72 -15.96 12.56
C ILE A 7 -15.44 -15.35 13.75
N GLU A 8 -15.29 -15.93 14.93
CA GLU A 8 -15.92 -15.44 16.14
C GLU A 8 -15.44 -14.03 16.53
N ASN A 9 -14.15 -13.77 16.45
CA ASN A 9 -13.60 -12.43 16.67
C ASN A 9 -14.12 -11.39 15.66
N ILE A 10 -14.22 -11.74 14.38
CA ILE A 10 -14.79 -10.86 13.36
C ILE A 10 -16.27 -10.62 13.64
N LYS A 11 -17.03 -11.68 13.94
CA LYS A 11 -18.45 -11.60 14.27
C LYS A 11 -18.68 -10.65 15.45
N ASN A 12 -17.91 -10.78 16.52
CA ASN A 12 -18.01 -9.90 17.69
C ASN A 12 -17.71 -8.44 17.37
N LYS A 13 -16.75 -8.16 16.49
CA LYS A 13 -16.37 -6.79 16.10
C LYS A 13 -17.32 -6.14 15.10
N LEU A 14 -17.95 -6.92 14.24
CA LEU A 14 -18.72 -6.43 13.11
C LEU A 14 -20.23 -6.72 13.21
N SER A 15 -20.69 -7.46 14.21
CA SER A 15 -22.10 -7.85 14.37
C SER A 15 -23.08 -6.67 14.40
N GLN A 16 -22.64 -5.51 14.86
CA GLN A 16 -23.44 -4.28 14.84
C GLN A 16 -23.56 -3.62 13.46
N LYS A 17 -22.66 -3.97 12.51
CA LYS A 17 -22.55 -3.31 11.19
C LYS A 17 -22.91 -4.24 10.04
N ILE A 18 -22.80 -5.55 10.24
CA ILE A 18 -22.97 -6.56 9.20
C ILE A 18 -24.00 -7.60 9.67
N PRO A 19 -24.99 -7.97 8.85
CA PRO A 19 -25.96 -9.01 9.19
C PRO A 19 -25.28 -10.34 9.57
N LEU A 20 -25.66 -10.94 10.68
CA LEU A 20 -25.07 -12.18 11.21
C LEU A 20 -25.12 -13.35 10.19
N ARG A 21 -26.16 -13.42 9.37
CA ARG A 21 -26.32 -14.43 8.30
C ARG A 21 -25.15 -14.48 7.30
N ILE A 22 -24.37 -13.40 7.19
CA ILE A 22 -23.20 -13.38 6.31
C ILE A 22 -22.10 -14.27 6.88
N PHE A 23 -21.92 -14.25 8.20
CA PHE A 23 -20.89 -15.06 8.88
C PHE A 23 -21.16 -16.57 8.79
N GLU A 24 -22.44 -16.97 8.69
CA GLU A 24 -22.85 -18.37 8.50
C GLU A 24 -22.45 -18.94 7.14
N LYS A 25 -22.28 -18.05 6.15
CA LYS A 25 -21.89 -18.41 4.78
C LYS A 25 -20.39 -18.36 4.52
N ILE A 26 -19.61 -17.88 5.48
CA ILE A 26 -18.16 -17.83 5.34
C ILE A 26 -17.60 -19.24 5.49
N GLN A 27 -16.93 -19.72 4.46
CA GLN A 27 -16.29 -21.03 4.42
C GLN A 27 -14.91 -20.90 3.80
N ASN A 28 -14.00 -21.81 4.18
CA ASN A 28 -12.65 -21.91 3.59
C ASN A 28 -11.83 -20.61 3.70
N ILE A 29 -11.79 -20.00 4.87
CA ILE A 29 -10.95 -18.82 5.11
C ILE A 29 -9.48 -19.23 4.95
N LYS A 30 -8.77 -18.51 4.10
CA LYS A 30 -7.33 -18.67 3.89
C LYS A 30 -6.59 -17.46 4.42
N LEU A 31 -5.54 -17.70 5.18
CA LEU A 31 -4.62 -16.68 5.63
C LEU A 31 -3.47 -16.55 4.62
N PHE A 32 -3.31 -15.35 4.08
CA PHE A 32 -2.17 -15.03 3.21
C PHE A 32 -1.25 -14.04 3.95
N PRO A 33 -0.02 -14.43 4.28
CA PRO A 33 0.93 -13.51 4.87
C PRO A 33 1.32 -12.44 3.84
N VAL A 34 1.35 -11.18 4.29
CA VAL A 34 1.80 -10.06 3.47
C VAL A 34 3.21 -9.68 3.90
N PHE A 35 4.15 -9.81 2.98
CA PHE A 35 5.53 -9.41 3.19
C PHE A 35 5.76 -8.02 2.60
N VAL A 36 6.44 -7.15 3.35
CA VAL A 36 6.79 -5.79 2.92
C VAL A 36 8.28 -5.55 3.10
N SER A 37 8.88 -4.83 2.16
CA SER A 37 10.30 -4.46 2.26
C SER A 37 10.49 -3.36 3.31
N LYS A 38 11.51 -3.51 4.15
CA LYS A 38 11.95 -2.49 5.09
C LYS A 38 13.08 -1.62 4.53
N ASN A 39 14.00 -2.26 3.82
CA ASN A 39 15.20 -1.63 3.28
C ASN A 39 15.35 -1.95 1.80
N PHE A 40 16.11 -1.10 1.11
CA PHE A 40 16.53 -1.39 -0.26
C PHE A 40 17.71 -2.35 -0.26
N PHE A 41 17.65 -3.32 -1.14
CA PHE A 41 18.80 -4.16 -1.47
C PHE A 41 19.41 -3.64 -2.78
N LYS A 42 20.69 -3.26 -2.74
CA LYS A 42 21.43 -2.92 -3.94
C LYS A 42 22.03 -4.21 -4.51
N PRO A 43 21.55 -4.66 -5.68
CA PRO A 43 22.05 -5.88 -6.29
C PRO A 43 23.51 -5.72 -6.76
N PRO A 44 24.21 -6.85 -7.00
CA PRO A 44 25.51 -6.82 -7.66
C PRO A 44 25.47 -6.11 -9.02
N ASN A 45 26.64 -5.73 -9.52
CA ASN A 45 26.77 -5.10 -10.85
C ASN A 45 26.11 -5.99 -11.93
N ASN A 46 25.50 -5.34 -12.93
CA ASN A 46 24.76 -5.98 -14.03
C ASN A 46 23.51 -6.79 -13.63
N THR A 47 23.01 -6.57 -12.40
CA THR A 47 21.75 -7.16 -11.97
C THR A 47 20.74 -6.05 -11.68
N PHE A 48 19.54 -6.19 -12.22
CA PHE A 48 18.44 -5.25 -11.99
C PHE A 48 17.28 -5.97 -11.32
N LEU A 49 16.73 -5.38 -10.28
CA LEU A 49 15.52 -5.84 -9.62
C LEU A 49 14.36 -4.94 -10.02
N VAL A 50 13.20 -5.52 -10.30
CA VAL A 50 11.97 -4.78 -10.63
C VAL A 50 10.79 -5.30 -9.81
N GLY A 51 9.74 -4.51 -9.71
CA GLY A 51 8.53 -4.86 -8.96
C GLY A 51 8.81 -5.14 -7.48
N ASP A 52 8.17 -6.16 -6.93
CA ASP A 52 8.31 -6.56 -5.53
C ASP A 52 9.71 -7.05 -5.18
N ALA A 53 10.47 -7.55 -6.16
CA ALA A 53 11.88 -7.91 -5.98
C ALA A 53 12.75 -6.68 -5.69
N PHE A 54 12.42 -5.50 -6.25
CA PHE A 54 13.06 -4.23 -5.91
C PHE A 54 12.56 -3.70 -4.57
N PHE A 55 11.24 -3.67 -4.38
CA PHE A 55 10.62 -3.21 -3.14
C PHE A 55 9.14 -3.63 -3.06
N ALA A 56 8.82 -4.50 -2.12
CA ALA A 56 7.44 -4.91 -1.86
C ALA A 56 6.73 -3.89 -0.95
N PHE A 57 5.69 -3.26 -1.47
CA PHE A 57 4.90 -2.26 -0.74
C PHE A 57 3.82 -2.89 0.14
N SER A 58 3.44 -2.16 1.21
CA SER A 58 2.18 -2.45 1.89
C SER A 58 1.00 -2.27 0.91
N PRO A 59 -0.01 -3.18 0.92
CA PRO A 59 -1.16 -3.08 0.02
C PRO A 59 -2.07 -1.88 0.28
N SER A 60 -1.84 -1.13 1.36
CA SER A 60 -2.68 0.00 1.81
C SER A 60 -2.83 1.13 0.80
N PHE A 61 -2.04 1.15 -0.24
CA PHE A 61 -2.06 2.18 -1.28
C PHE A 61 -2.30 1.62 -2.69
N ALA A 62 -2.49 0.29 -2.81
CA ALA A 62 -2.76 -0.43 -4.06
C ALA A 62 -1.75 -0.11 -5.20
N GLN A 63 -0.48 0.16 -4.87
CA GLN A 63 0.54 0.62 -5.82
C GLN A 63 1.45 -0.48 -6.38
N GLY A 64 1.37 -1.73 -5.87
CA GLY A 64 2.31 -2.78 -6.25
C GLY A 64 2.42 -2.98 -7.76
N ALA A 65 1.29 -3.23 -8.44
CA ALA A 65 1.28 -3.48 -9.88
C ALA A 65 1.73 -2.26 -10.72
N SER A 66 1.19 -1.07 -10.43
CA SER A 66 1.55 0.15 -11.16
C SER A 66 3.03 0.49 -10.97
N GLN A 67 3.57 0.27 -9.78
CA GLN A 67 4.99 0.49 -9.51
C GLN A 67 5.90 -0.55 -10.16
N SER A 68 5.41 -1.75 -10.41
CA SER A 68 6.14 -2.76 -11.17
C SER A 68 6.25 -2.36 -12.65
N ILE A 69 5.16 -1.88 -13.24
CA ILE A 69 5.12 -1.41 -14.64
C ILE A 69 6.01 -0.16 -14.81
N GLU A 70 5.84 0.83 -13.93
CA GLU A 70 6.65 2.05 -13.93
C GLU A 70 8.15 1.72 -13.77
N GLY A 71 8.50 0.79 -12.88
CA GLY A 71 9.88 0.37 -12.66
C GLY A 71 10.49 -0.35 -13.88
N ALA A 72 9.71 -1.13 -14.61
CA ALA A 72 10.18 -1.76 -15.86
C ALA A 72 10.45 -0.70 -16.94
N TYR A 73 9.59 0.31 -17.06
CA TYR A 73 9.79 1.42 -17.98
C TYR A 73 11.02 2.28 -17.60
N GLU A 74 11.16 2.64 -16.30
CA GLU A 74 12.34 3.37 -15.82
C GLU A 74 13.65 2.60 -16.04
N LEU A 75 13.62 1.27 -15.93
CA LEU A 75 14.78 0.42 -16.24
C LEU A 75 15.13 0.51 -17.71
N TYR A 76 14.15 0.38 -18.61
CA TYR A 76 14.34 0.50 -20.04
C TYR A 76 14.97 1.86 -20.41
N GLU A 77 14.40 2.96 -19.93
CA GLU A 77 14.93 4.31 -20.15
C GLU A 77 16.35 4.49 -19.57
N SER A 78 16.61 3.88 -18.41
CA SER A 78 17.93 3.98 -17.78
C SER A 78 19.00 3.24 -18.56
N ILE A 79 18.67 2.13 -19.20
CA ILE A 79 19.59 1.38 -20.07
C ILE A 79 19.87 2.18 -21.34
N LEU A 80 18.85 2.78 -21.96
CA LEU A 80 19.01 3.56 -23.20
C LEU A 80 19.86 4.82 -22.99
N ASN A 81 19.71 5.48 -21.84
CA ASN A 81 20.33 6.78 -21.55
C ASN A 81 21.55 6.68 -20.62
N ASP A 82 22.02 5.48 -20.32
CA ASP A 82 23.14 5.20 -19.38
C ASP A 82 22.95 5.85 -18.01
N ASN A 83 21.72 5.84 -17.51
CA ASN A 83 21.36 6.41 -16.22
C ASN A 83 21.43 5.38 -15.10
N ASN A 84 21.62 5.86 -13.85
CA ASN A 84 21.62 5.00 -12.68
C ASN A 84 20.18 4.66 -12.23
N PHE A 85 19.64 3.56 -12.76
CA PHE A 85 18.30 3.06 -12.44
C PHE A 85 18.08 2.95 -10.93
N PHE A 86 19.01 2.37 -10.16
CA PHE A 86 18.84 2.19 -8.73
C PHE A 86 18.61 3.51 -7.99
N ASN A 87 19.34 4.55 -8.35
CA ASN A 87 19.21 5.86 -7.72
C ASN A 87 17.87 6.54 -8.08
N ILE A 88 17.47 6.48 -9.33
CA ILE A 88 16.19 7.03 -9.79
C ILE A 88 15.04 6.30 -9.08
N ARG A 89 15.01 4.98 -9.21
CA ARG A 89 13.94 4.14 -8.67
C ARG A 89 13.82 4.22 -7.15
N SER A 90 14.94 4.22 -6.43
CA SER A 90 14.91 4.28 -4.97
C SER A 90 14.32 5.60 -4.44
N LYS A 91 14.56 6.74 -5.10
CA LYS A 91 13.93 8.02 -4.75
C LYS A 91 12.42 7.96 -4.90
N ARG A 92 11.97 7.43 -6.04
CA ARG A 92 10.55 7.27 -6.38
C ARG A 92 9.83 6.36 -5.38
N VAL A 93 10.40 5.19 -5.15
CA VAL A 93 9.86 4.18 -4.22
C VAL A 93 9.82 4.71 -2.77
N LYS A 94 10.82 5.45 -2.31
CA LYS A 94 10.80 6.09 -0.98
C LYS A 94 9.59 7.01 -0.81
N MET A 95 9.29 7.83 -1.82
CA MET A 95 8.14 8.74 -1.78
C MET A 95 6.83 7.96 -1.66
N ILE A 96 6.64 6.94 -2.49
CA ILE A 96 5.42 6.12 -2.51
C ILE A 96 5.28 5.31 -1.22
N ASN A 97 6.38 4.71 -0.73
CA ASN A 97 6.36 3.96 0.52
C ASN A 97 5.97 4.82 1.73
N ARG A 98 6.44 6.07 1.80
CA ARG A 98 6.02 7.00 2.86
C ARG A 98 4.50 7.24 2.85
N ARG A 99 3.90 7.37 1.67
CA ARG A 99 2.44 7.55 1.52
C ARG A 99 1.68 6.27 1.86
N SER A 100 2.20 5.11 1.41
CA SER A 100 1.62 3.82 1.74
C SER A 100 1.60 3.57 3.25
N ASN A 101 2.70 3.86 3.94
CA ASN A 101 2.79 3.71 5.39
C ASN A 101 1.87 4.69 6.13
N PHE A 102 1.74 5.92 5.64
CA PHE A 102 0.80 6.89 6.20
C PHE A 102 -0.65 6.41 6.04
N ASN A 103 -1.03 5.92 4.88
CA ASN A 103 -2.36 5.37 4.65
C ASN A 103 -2.62 4.14 5.53
N GLN A 104 -1.64 3.25 5.66
CA GLN A 104 -1.75 2.09 6.54
C GLN A 104 -2.01 2.52 7.98
N PHE A 105 -1.25 3.46 8.49
CA PHE A 105 -1.46 4.03 9.81
C PHE A 105 -2.86 4.65 9.94
N ALA A 106 -3.25 5.51 8.99
CA ALA A 106 -4.54 6.19 9.03
C ALA A 106 -5.74 5.22 8.98
N PHE A 107 -5.65 4.15 8.18
CA PHE A 107 -6.72 3.16 8.06
C PHE A 107 -6.87 2.28 9.30
N HIS A 108 -5.78 2.03 10.03
CA HIS A 108 -5.77 1.17 11.21
C HIS A 108 -5.94 1.92 12.54
N LEU A 109 -6.25 3.22 12.49
CA LEU A 109 -6.60 3.96 13.69
C LEU A 109 -7.86 3.39 14.33
N SER A 110 -7.73 2.81 15.53
CA SER A 110 -8.82 2.21 16.29
C SER A 110 -9.33 3.10 17.43
N ASN A 111 -8.55 4.09 17.86
CA ASN A 111 -8.97 5.03 18.90
C ASN A 111 -10.13 5.91 18.40
N PRO A 112 -11.29 5.96 19.09
CA PRO A 112 -12.47 6.68 18.64
C PRO A 112 -12.23 8.17 18.40
N VAL A 113 -11.46 8.82 19.28
CA VAL A 113 -11.15 10.25 19.19
C VAL A 113 -10.30 10.53 17.96
N MET A 114 -9.22 9.76 17.75
CA MET A 114 -8.36 9.91 16.57
C MET A 114 -9.10 9.58 15.27
N THR A 115 -9.98 8.59 15.30
CA THR A 115 -10.83 8.24 14.16
C THR A 115 -11.80 9.36 13.80
N PHE A 116 -12.38 10.02 14.80
CA PHE A 116 -13.25 11.18 14.59
C PHE A 116 -12.48 12.32 13.91
N PHE A 117 -11.32 12.71 14.42
CA PHE A 117 -10.50 13.76 13.79
C PHE A 117 -10.02 13.37 12.38
N ARG A 118 -9.59 12.12 12.19
CA ARG A 118 -9.25 11.61 10.85
C ARG A 118 -10.42 11.76 9.88
N ASN A 119 -11.62 11.38 10.27
CA ASN A 119 -12.79 11.44 9.39
C ASN A 119 -13.16 12.88 9.01
N ILE A 120 -13.06 13.82 9.95
CA ILE A 120 -13.25 15.25 9.66
C ILE A 120 -12.18 15.73 8.68
N LEU A 121 -10.90 15.46 8.96
CA LEU A 121 -9.79 15.86 8.12
C LEU A 121 -9.94 15.29 6.70
N MET A 122 -10.26 14.02 6.55
CA MET A 122 -10.48 13.37 5.25
C MET A 122 -11.63 14.03 4.48
N LYS A 123 -12.72 14.39 5.16
CA LYS A 123 -13.85 15.10 4.53
C LYS A 123 -13.45 16.44 3.90
N TYR A 124 -12.50 17.16 4.50
CA TYR A 124 -11.97 18.40 3.95
C TYR A 124 -10.91 18.15 2.87
N LEU A 125 -10.00 17.20 3.09
CA LEU A 125 -8.91 16.91 2.16
C LEU A 125 -9.41 16.38 0.81
N VAL A 126 -10.43 15.53 0.81
CA VAL A 126 -11.04 14.98 -0.42
C VAL A 126 -11.71 16.06 -1.29
N LYS A 127 -12.12 17.16 -0.68
CA LYS A 127 -12.70 18.30 -1.41
C LYS A 127 -11.64 19.28 -1.96
N ASN A 128 -10.40 19.16 -1.53
CA ASN A 128 -9.33 20.06 -1.93
C ASN A 128 -8.58 19.47 -3.14
N GLU A 129 -8.85 20.01 -4.33
CA GLU A 129 -8.25 19.56 -5.59
C GLU A 129 -6.72 19.67 -5.57
N ASN A 130 -6.17 20.76 -5.02
CA ASN A 130 -4.72 20.93 -4.88
C ASN A 130 -4.09 19.84 -4.00
N PHE A 131 -4.78 19.43 -2.92
CA PHE A 131 -4.31 18.31 -2.10
C PHE A 131 -4.35 17.01 -2.89
N LEU A 132 -5.44 16.72 -3.58
CA LEU A 132 -5.58 15.50 -4.38
C LEU A 132 -4.52 15.46 -5.48
N GLU A 133 -4.30 16.55 -6.19
CA GLU A 133 -3.29 16.64 -7.23
C GLU A 133 -1.86 16.48 -6.67
N ASN A 134 -1.54 17.09 -5.55
CA ASN A 134 -0.23 16.96 -4.92
C ASN A 134 -0.02 15.61 -4.23
N TYR A 135 -1.07 15.02 -3.69
CA TYR A 135 -0.96 13.76 -2.96
C TYR A 135 -1.08 12.54 -3.88
N LEU A 136 -2.10 12.52 -4.74
CA LEU A 136 -2.35 11.43 -5.69
C LEU A 136 -1.68 11.70 -7.04
N GLY A 137 -1.81 12.92 -7.57
CA GLY A 137 -1.30 13.27 -8.90
C GLY A 137 0.20 13.04 -9.05
N LYS A 138 1.02 13.36 -8.05
CA LYS A 138 2.47 13.07 -8.06
C LYS A 138 2.84 11.58 -8.08
N ILE A 139 1.86 10.68 -7.93
CA ILE A 139 2.08 9.24 -8.07
C ILE A 139 2.00 8.83 -9.53
N TYR A 140 1.22 9.56 -10.33
CA TYR A 140 0.93 9.24 -11.73
C TYR A 140 1.60 10.20 -12.73
N LYS A 141 2.13 11.34 -12.24
CA LYS A 141 2.89 12.29 -13.05
C LYS A 141 4.39 12.08 -12.78
N ASN A 142 5.13 11.71 -13.79
CA ASN A 142 6.60 11.78 -13.82
C ASN A 142 7.04 13.22 -14.00
#